data_5c27130248fce2dd81e226a7f75476ae
#
_entry.id   5c27130248fce2dd81e226a7f75476ae
#
_cell.length_a   1.000
_cell.length_b   1.000
_cell.length_c   1.000
_cell.angle_alpha   90.00
_cell.angle_beta   90.00
_cell.angle_gamma   90.00
#
_symmetry.space_group_name_H-M   'P 1'
#
loop_
_entity.id
_entity.type
_entity.pdbx_description
1 polymer ?
#
loop_
_entity_poly.entity_id
_entity_poly.type
_entity_poly.pdbx_seq_one_letter_code
_entity_poly.pdbx_strand_id
1 'polypeptide(L)'
;MTLRSKALTAALAALLSSAALAQTTTTGDTPALTRQQIRAQMRADRAANHALAKKVREALYKDHDLNDTDIAVFANTRTGKVILAGTILDESQDQVAQDVAAKVPGVQQVATKLTLYAAP
;
A
#
# COMPACT_ATOMS: atom_id res chain seq x y z
N MET A 1 53.15 0.76 -29.81
CA MET A 1 52.95 0.53 -28.70
C MET A 1 51.68 0.79 -28.23
N THR A 2 51.25 1.71 -28.35
CA THR A 2 50.12 2.06 -27.85
C THR A 2 48.97 1.41 -28.40
N LEU A 3 48.98 1.14 -29.55
CA LEU A 3 47.89 0.59 -30.10
C LEU A 3 47.35 -0.54 -29.46
N ARG A 4 48.08 -1.32 -28.98
CA ARG A 4 47.59 -2.47 -28.44
C ARG A 4 46.59 -2.18 -27.45
N SER A 5 46.75 -1.34 -26.69
CA SER A 5 45.86 -1.18 -25.61
C SER A 5 44.51 -0.83 -26.06
N LYS A 6 44.44 -0.08 -27.03
CA LYS A 6 43.17 0.26 -27.45
C LYS A 6 42.37 -0.85 -27.87
N ALA A 7 42.89 -1.61 -28.49
CA ALA A 7 42.18 -2.69 -29.04
C ALA A 7 41.45 -3.40 -27.95
N LEU A 8 42.09 -3.59 -26.91
CA LEU A 8 41.50 -4.26 -25.88
C LEU A 8 40.30 -3.64 -25.36
N THR A 9 40.37 -2.48 -25.19
CA THR A 9 39.25 -1.84 -24.60
C THR A 9 38.05 -2.04 -25.42
N ALA A 10 38.19 -1.96 -26.63
CA ALA A 10 37.07 -2.10 -27.47
C ALA A 10 36.37 -3.39 -27.19
N ALA A 11 37.10 -4.34 -27.08
CA ALA A 11 36.54 -5.63 -26.89
C ALA A 11 35.68 -5.66 -25.69
N LEU A 12 36.15 -5.16 -24.68
CA LEU A 12 35.39 -5.17 -23.52
C LEU A 12 34.06 -4.54 -23.63
N ALA A 13 34.06 -3.49 -24.20
CA ALA A 13 32.83 -2.81 -24.33
C ALA A 13 31.80 -3.69 -24.96
N ALA A 14 32.23 -4.32 -25.95
CA ALA A 14 31.31 -5.14 -26.62
C ALA A 14 30.68 -6.14 -25.74
N LEU A 15 31.43 -6.74 -24.96
CA LEU A 15 30.92 -7.69 -24.12
C LEU A 15 29.89 -7.18 -23.24
N LEU A 16 30.14 -6.21 -22.63
CA LEU A 16 29.19 -5.71 -21.73
C LEU A 16 27.90 -5.49 -22.35
N SER A 17 27.92 -4.91 -23.40
CA SER A 17 26.70 -4.62 -24.01
C SER A 17 25.91 -5.84 -24.25
N SER A 18 26.50 -6.78 -24.70
CA SER A 18 25.74 -7.91 -25.05
C SER A 18 25.08 -8.45 -23.85
N ALA A 19 25.74 -8.50 -22.84
CA ALA A 19 25.18 -9.08 -21.69
C ALA A 19 23.97 -8.30 -21.33
N ALA A 20 24.08 -7.11 -21.33
CA ALA A 20 23.03 -6.32 -20.91
C ALA A 20 21.83 -6.57 -21.66
N LEU A 21 21.96 -6.68 -22.88
CA LEU A 21 20.89 -6.84 -23.59
C LEU A 21 20.19 -7.99 -23.35
N ALA A 22 20.77 -8.88 -23.17
CA ALA A 22 20.16 -10.06 -23.00
C ALA A 22 18.96 -9.90 -22.23
N GLN A 23 19.07 -9.47 -21.20
CA GLN A 23 17.98 -9.41 -20.47
C GLN A 23 16.99 -8.57 -20.80
N THR A 24 17.30 -7.75 -21.25
CA THR A 24 16.36 -6.86 -21.43
C THR A 24 15.32 -7.37 -22.11
N THR A 25 15.60 -8.09 -22.76
CA THR A 25 14.70 -8.49 -23.51
C THR A 25 13.54 -8.67 -23.04
N THR A 26 13.59 -9.02 -22.37
CA THR A 26 12.55 -9.32 -21.94
C THR A 26 11.59 -8.65 -22.21
N THR A 27 11.84 -8.18 -22.61
CA THR A 27 11.05 -7.82 -23.04
C THR A 27 9.98 -7.34 -22.83
N GLY A 28 9.99 -6.65 -22.74
CA GLY A 28 8.97 -6.00 -22.71
C GLY A 28 8.11 -6.50 -21.76
N ASP A 29 8.23 -7.46 -21.47
CA ASP A 29 7.42 -7.93 -20.60
C ASP A 29 7.89 -7.93 -19.32
N THR A 30 7.21 -7.48 -18.41
CA THR A 30 7.62 -7.65 -17.13
C THR A 30 7.54 -9.06 -16.90
N PRO A 31 8.46 -9.63 -16.37
CA PRO A 31 8.48 -11.02 -16.11
C PRO A 31 7.38 -11.32 -15.17
N ALA A 32 6.67 -12.33 -15.39
CA ALA A 32 5.60 -12.71 -14.53
C ALA A 32 6.17 -13.16 -13.22
N LEU A 33 5.55 -12.77 -12.15
CA LEU A 33 5.99 -13.18 -10.86
C LEU A 33 5.62 -14.64 -10.65
N THR A 34 6.43 -15.35 -9.96
CA THR A 34 6.12 -16.74 -9.65
C THR A 34 5.01 -16.74 -8.63
N ARG A 35 4.36 -17.88 -8.48
CA ARG A 35 3.30 -18.00 -7.51
C ARG A 35 3.80 -17.74 -6.11
N GLN A 36 5.03 -18.16 -5.82
CA GLN A 36 5.60 -17.91 -4.51
C GLN A 36 5.80 -16.44 -4.27
N GLN A 37 6.26 -15.71 -5.28
CA GLN A 37 6.49 -14.30 -5.15
C GLN A 37 5.17 -13.56 -4.96
N ILE A 38 4.14 -13.97 -5.69
CA ILE A 38 2.83 -13.36 -5.55
C ILE A 38 2.29 -13.60 -4.16
N ARG A 39 2.41 -14.82 -3.65
CA ARG A 39 1.91 -15.11 -2.31
C ARG A 39 2.67 -14.31 -1.26
N ALA A 40 3.98 -14.16 -1.45
CA ALA A 40 4.78 -13.38 -0.52
C ALA A 40 4.35 -11.92 -0.52
N GLN A 41 4.07 -11.36 -1.71
CA GLN A 41 3.61 -10.00 -1.78
C GLN A 41 2.24 -9.86 -1.16
N MET A 42 1.36 -10.80 -1.40
CA MET A 42 0.02 -10.74 -0.83
C MET A 42 0.06 -10.82 0.69
N ARG A 43 0.96 -11.62 1.23
CA ARG A 43 1.08 -11.70 2.69
C ARG A 43 1.64 -10.40 3.25
N ALA A 44 2.62 -9.82 2.57
CA ALA A 44 3.21 -8.55 3.01
C ALA A 44 2.18 -7.43 2.95
N ASP A 45 1.40 -7.37 1.88
CA ASP A 45 0.37 -6.36 1.73
C ASP A 45 -0.70 -6.53 2.79
N ARG A 46 -1.09 -7.77 3.05
CA ARG A 46 -2.11 -8.03 4.04
C ARG A 46 -1.63 -7.62 5.43
N ALA A 47 -0.38 -7.92 5.74
CA ALA A 47 0.19 -7.53 7.01
C ALA A 47 0.28 -6.02 7.15
N ALA A 48 0.70 -5.34 6.09
CA ALA A 48 0.79 -3.88 6.11
C ALA A 48 -0.58 -3.23 6.21
N ASN A 49 -1.55 -3.77 5.47
CA ASN A 49 -2.90 -3.23 5.50
C ASN A 49 -3.53 -3.44 6.87
N HIS A 50 -3.27 -4.59 7.50
CA HIS A 50 -3.80 -4.88 8.81
C HIS A 50 -3.16 -3.95 9.86
N ALA A 51 -1.86 -3.67 9.73
CA ALA A 51 -1.18 -2.78 10.65
C ALA A 51 -1.72 -1.36 10.55
N LEU A 52 -1.99 -0.88 9.34
CA LEU A 52 -2.55 0.44 9.16
C LEU A 52 -3.98 0.49 9.69
N ALA A 53 -4.78 -0.53 9.39
CA ALA A 53 -6.14 -0.60 9.89
C ALA A 53 -6.16 -0.61 11.42
N LYS A 54 -5.21 -1.29 12.04
CA LYS A 54 -5.13 -1.34 13.49
C LYS A 54 -4.82 0.03 14.05
N LYS A 55 -3.91 0.77 13.42
CA LYS A 55 -3.57 2.10 13.89
C LYS A 55 -4.78 3.03 13.80
N VAL A 56 -5.52 2.94 12.72
CA VAL A 56 -6.72 3.76 12.55
C VAL A 56 -7.76 3.38 13.60
N ARG A 57 -7.95 2.08 13.81
CA ARG A 57 -8.93 1.63 14.77
C ARG A 57 -8.57 2.09 16.19
N GLU A 58 -7.29 2.03 16.54
CA GLU A 58 -6.86 2.49 17.84
C GLU A 58 -7.09 3.98 18.01
N ALA A 59 -6.85 4.76 16.95
CA ALA A 59 -7.08 6.19 16.99
C ALA A 59 -8.57 6.49 17.17
N LEU A 60 -9.42 5.73 16.49
CA LEU A 60 -10.85 5.92 16.62
C LEU A 60 -11.33 5.59 18.02
N TYR A 61 -10.82 4.53 18.62
CA TYR A 61 -11.25 4.14 19.95
C TYR A 61 -10.74 5.08 21.06
N LYS A 62 -9.71 5.86 20.75
CA LYS A 62 -9.22 6.81 21.74
C LYS A 62 -10.09 8.07 21.77
N ASP A 63 -10.91 8.27 20.77
CA ASP A 63 -11.76 9.44 20.71
C ASP A 63 -13.04 9.15 21.49
N HIS A 64 -13.34 9.98 22.46
CA HIS A 64 -14.50 9.76 23.27
C HIS A 64 -15.80 9.85 22.51
N ASP A 65 -15.82 10.64 21.45
CA ASP A 65 -17.03 10.79 20.67
C ASP A 65 -17.37 9.52 19.91
N LEU A 66 -16.41 8.63 19.77
CA LEU A 66 -16.60 7.41 19.00
C LEU A 66 -16.68 6.15 19.88
N ASN A 67 -16.71 6.32 21.18
CA ASN A 67 -16.73 5.16 22.07
C ASN A 67 -17.91 4.23 21.90
N ASP A 68 -19.05 4.77 21.52
CA ASP A 68 -20.24 3.96 21.39
C ASP A 68 -20.49 3.47 19.97
N THR A 69 -19.52 3.62 19.10
CA THR A 69 -19.71 3.22 17.72
C THR A 69 -19.11 1.86 17.45
N ASP A 70 -19.56 1.23 16.39
CA ASP A 70 -19.01 -0.03 15.96
C ASP A 70 -18.51 0.19 14.55
N ILE A 71 -17.24 0.50 14.41
CA ILE A 71 -16.63 0.86 13.13
C ILE A 71 -15.58 -0.15 12.75
N ALA A 72 -15.74 -0.75 11.59
CA ALA A 72 -14.74 -1.62 11.02
C ALA A 72 -13.84 -0.79 10.09
N VAL A 73 -12.57 -1.07 10.08
CA VAL A 73 -11.60 -0.32 9.31
C VAL A 73 -10.96 -1.22 8.28
N PHE A 74 -10.97 -0.79 7.03
CA PHE A 74 -10.30 -1.49 5.96
C PHE A 74 -9.27 -0.52 5.37
N ALA A 75 -8.03 -0.95 5.29
CA ALA A 75 -6.96 -0.09 4.83
C ALA A 75 -6.20 -0.70 3.67
N ASN A 76 -5.72 0.15 2.77
CA ASN A 76 -4.87 -0.29 1.68
C ASN A 76 -3.63 0.60 1.71
N THR A 77 -2.52 0.04 2.11
CA THR A 77 -1.29 0.81 2.26
C THR A 77 -0.70 1.25 0.94
N ARG A 78 -0.99 0.55 -0.14
CA ARG A 78 -0.45 0.94 -1.44
C ARG A 78 -1.05 2.25 -1.91
N THR A 79 -2.31 2.47 -1.65
CA THR A 79 -2.97 3.70 -2.09
C THR A 79 -3.14 4.69 -0.94
N GLY A 80 -2.94 4.27 0.28
CA GLY A 80 -3.20 5.12 1.44
C GLY A 80 -4.68 5.31 1.71
N LYS A 81 -5.53 4.47 1.11
CA LYS A 81 -6.97 4.61 1.26
C LYS A 81 -7.49 3.80 2.43
N VAL A 82 -8.34 4.42 3.21
CA VAL A 82 -8.97 3.76 4.35
C VAL A 82 -10.47 3.85 4.17
N ILE A 83 -11.17 2.77 4.44
CA ILE A 83 -12.62 2.74 4.39
C ILE A 83 -13.12 2.41 5.78
N LEU A 84 -14.02 3.24 6.27
CA LEU A 84 -14.65 3.03 7.56
C LEU A 84 -16.08 2.59 7.31
N ALA A 85 -16.46 1.48 7.90
CA ALA A 85 -17.81 0.94 7.71
C ALA A 85 -18.35 0.51 9.04
N GLY A 86 -19.62 0.69 9.26
CA GLY A 86 -20.22 0.26 10.50
C GLY A 86 -21.40 1.10 10.90
N THR A 87 -21.66 1.17 12.18
CA THR A 87 -22.83 1.84 12.73
C THR A 87 -22.41 2.93 13.69
N ILE A 88 -23.04 4.09 13.55
CA ILE A 88 -22.80 5.23 14.43
C ILE A 88 -24.13 5.65 15.02
N LEU A 89 -24.08 6.44 16.09
CA LEU A 89 -25.28 6.88 16.76
C LEU A 89 -25.69 8.31 16.37
N ASP A 90 -24.77 9.08 15.83
CA ASP A 90 -25.04 10.45 15.48
C ASP A 90 -24.30 10.77 14.21
N GLU A 91 -24.88 11.59 13.34
CA GLU A 91 -24.23 11.95 12.10
C GLU A 91 -22.91 12.67 12.31
N SER A 92 -22.77 13.40 13.40
CA SER A 92 -21.51 14.08 13.66
C SER A 92 -20.37 13.11 13.85
N GLN A 93 -20.66 11.88 14.24
CA GLN A 93 -19.62 10.88 14.43
C GLN A 93 -18.97 10.48 13.12
N ASP A 94 -19.67 10.59 12.01
CA ASP A 94 -19.10 10.29 10.70
C ASP A 94 -17.96 11.28 10.43
N GLN A 95 -18.19 12.55 10.64
CA GLN A 95 -17.16 13.54 10.40
C GLN A 95 -16.00 13.39 11.37
N VAL A 96 -16.27 13.10 12.62
CA VAL A 96 -15.24 12.88 13.62
C VAL A 96 -14.39 11.68 13.21
N ALA A 97 -15.02 10.60 12.77
CA ALA A 97 -14.30 9.40 12.36
C ALA A 97 -13.40 9.70 11.17
N GLN A 98 -13.88 10.46 10.20
CA GLN A 98 -13.07 10.82 9.04
C GLN A 98 -11.88 11.66 9.47
N ASP A 99 -12.07 12.63 10.33
CA ASP A 99 -11.01 13.50 10.77
C ASP A 99 -9.95 12.73 11.57
N VAL A 100 -10.37 11.85 12.42
CA VAL A 100 -9.44 11.06 13.21
C VAL A 100 -8.65 10.12 12.30
N ALA A 101 -9.33 9.45 11.38
CA ALA A 101 -8.66 8.53 10.48
C ALA A 101 -7.67 9.26 9.57
N ALA A 102 -8.03 10.45 9.12
CA ALA A 102 -7.16 11.21 8.23
C ALA A 102 -5.87 11.66 8.90
N LYS A 103 -5.85 11.74 10.21
CA LYS A 103 -4.65 12.15 10.94
C LYS A 103 -3.67 11.01 11.16
N VAL A 104 -4.06 9.80 10.91
CA VAL A 104 -3.18 8.66 11.14
C VAL A 104 -2.11 8.62 10.06
N PRO A 105 -0.83 8.46 10.43
CA PRO A 105 0.23 8.41 9.45
C PRO A 105 0.02 7.25 8.48
N GLY A 106 0.19 7.51 7.22
CA GLY A 106 -0.02 6.51 6.17
C GLY A 106 -1.38 6.58 5.50
N VAL A 107 -2.31 7.38 6.05
CA VAL A 107 -3.62 7.52 5.46
C VAL A 107 -3.62 8.75 4.53
N GLN A 108 -3.98 8.55 3.28
CA GLN A 108 -4.06 9.61 2.31
C GLN A 108 -5.49 9.94 1.95
N GLN A 109 -6.39 8.98 2.08
CA GLN A 109 -7.75 9.17 1.66
C GLN A 109 -8.66 8.36 2.55
N VAL A 110 -9.76 8.93 2.98
CA VAL A 110 -10.72 8.25 3.84
C VAL A 110 -12.09 8.25 3.17
N ALA A 111 -12.70 7.08 3.12
CA ALA A 111 -14.07 6.95 2.64
C ALA A 111 -14.88 6.35 3.76
N THR A 112 -16.09 6.79 3.95
CA THR A 112 -16.92 6.24 5.01
C THR A 112 -18.18 5.60 4.45
N LYS A 113 -18.57 4.52 5.07
CA LYS A 113 -19.82 3.85 4.77
C LYS A 113 -20.49 3.57 6.10
N LEU A 114 -20.62 4.62 6.90
CA LEU A 114 -21.21 4.51 8.22
C LEU A 114 -22.70 4.76 8.15
N THR A 115 -23.47 4.00 8.90
CA THR A 115 -24.90 4.14 8.90
C THR A 115 -25.33 4.46 10.31
N LEU A 116 -26.41 5.25 10.42
CA LEU A 116 -26.93 5.57 11.73
C LEU A 116 -27.68 4.36 12.27
N TYR A 117 -27.46 4.08 13.52
CA TYR A 117 -28.17 3.01 14.17
C TYR A 117 -29.62 3.48 14.36
N ALA A 118 -30.53 2.70 13.85
CA ALA A 118 -31.93 3.01 13.99
C ALA A 118 -32.52 1.95 14.90
N ALA A 119 -33.03 2.39 16.01
CA ALA A 119 -33.64 1.44 16.92
C ALA A 119 -34.97 0.98 16.31
N PRO A 120 -35.32 -0.26 16.45
CA PRO A 120 -36.54 -0.80 15.88
C PRO A 120 -37.77 -0.25 16.57
#